data_ae7f4193301c6db674bd3e540744dc88
#
_entry.id   ae7f4193301c6db674bd3e540744dc88
#
_cell.length_a   1.000
_cell.length_b   1.000
_cell.length_c   1.000
_cell.angle_alpha   90.00
_cell.angle_beta   90.00
_cell.angle_gamma   90.00
#
_symmetry.space_group_name_H-M   'P 1'
#
loop_
_entity.id
_entity.type
_entity.pdbx_description
1 polymer ?
#
loop_
_entity_poly.entity_id
_entity_poly.type
_entity_poly.pdbx_seq_one_letter_code
_entity_poly.pdbx_strand_id
1 'polypeptide(L)'
;MPGKGKGEFNMGFYKVHSATILGLKVEFVQVEADAGNGLPMFHMVGYLSSEVKEAAERVRTAMRNAGYTMPAKKIVINLSPACVRKKGSVFDLPIAVAVLGAMGIFPEKAVEDILLAGELGLDGKLQPVEGILPIVLEAKKAGFRCCVIPKSNEDEGRLAQGIQIFGAETLEEVCLSLIHI
;
A
#
# COMPACT_ATOMS: atom_id res chain seq x y z
N MET A 1 28.16 -24.11 -16.61
CA MET A 1 27.76 -23.67 -15.28
C MET A 1 26.42 -22.97 -15.39
N PRO A 2 25.34 -23.49 -14.87
CA PRO A 2 24.05 -22.84 -14.99
C PRO A 2 23.97 -21.68 -13.99
N GLY A 3 23.82 -20.48 -14.51
CA GLY A 3 23.49 -19.29 -13.74
C GLY A 3 22.11 -19.47 -13.08
N LYS A 4 22.06 -19.34 -11.78
CA LYS A 4 20.82 -19.29 -11.00
C LYS A 4 19.96 -18.15 -11.53
N GLY A 5 18.79 -18.50 -12.05
CA GLY A 5 17.79 -17.54 -12.44
C GLY A 5 17.40 -16.66 -11.26
N LYS A 6 17.79 -15.40 -11.32
CA LYS A 6 17.09 -14.32 -10.64
C LYS A 6 15.72 -14.31 -11.31
N GLY A 7 14.66 -14.62 -10.58
CA GLY A 7 13.31 -14.42 -11.09
C GLY A 7 13.20 -12.95 -11.49
N GLU A 8 13.21 -12.69 -12.78
CA GLU A 8 12.85 -11.40 -13.34
C GLU A 8 11.35 -11.22 -13.05
N PHE A 9 11.03 -10.62 -11.91
CA PHE A 9 9.70 -10.08 -11.71
C PHE A 9 9.54 -8.96 -12.73
N ASN A 10 8.60 -9.16 -13.65
CA ASN A 10 8.38 -8.25 -14.75
C ASN A 10 7.85 -6.92 -14.18
N MET A 11 8.56 -5.81 -14.41
CA MET A 11 8.03 -4.48 -14.10
C MET A 11 6.78 -4.23 -14.93
N GLY A 12 5.72 -3.72 -14.28
CA GLY A 12 4.46 -3.48 -14.96
C GLY A 12 3.34 -3.12 -14.00
N PHE A 13 2.18 -3.75 -14.17
CA PHE A 13 0.99 -3.50 -13.38
C PHE A 13 1.01 -4.27 -12.05
N TYR A 14 0.61 -3.60 -10.97
CA TYR A 14 0.43 -4.21 -9.65
C TYR A 14 -0.76 -3.58 -8.92
N LYS A 15 -1.45 -4.38 -8.12
CA LYS A 15 -2.67 -3.96 -7.43
C LYS A 15 -2.66 -4.41 -5.98
N VAL A 16 -3.06 -3.51 -5.08
CA VAL A 16 -3.24 -3.81 -3.65
C VAL A 16 -4.60 -3.30 -3.17
N HIS A 17 -5.02 -3.78 -2.01
CA HIS A 17 -6.29 -3.39 -1.39
C HIS A 17 -6.07 -2.49 -0.20
N SER A 18 -6.91 -1.46 -0.10
CA SER A 18 -7.01 -0.54 1.01
C SER A 18 -8.47 -0.19 1.29
N ALA A 19 -8.72 0.73 2.20
CA ALA A 19 -10.06 1.22 2.50
C ALA A 19 -10.02 2.67 2.96
N THR A 20 -11.14 3.35 2.85
CA THR A 20 -11.38 4.69 3.40
C THR A 20 -12.69 4.72 4.16
N ILE A 21 -12.82 5.69 5.07
CA ILE A 21 -14.06 5.91 5.81
C ILE A 21 -14.79 7.12 5.23
N LEU A 22 -16.04 6.91 4.83
CA LEU A 22 -16.94 7.95 4.36
C LEU A 22 -18.17 8.02 5.28
N GLY A 23 -18.19 9.02 6.16
CA GLY A 23 -19.21 9.11 7.20
C GLY A 23 -19.14 7.91 8.15
N LEU A 24 -20.15 7.06 8.12
CA LEU A 24 -20.23 5.83 8.94
C LEU A 24 -19.90 4.55 8.16
N LYS A 25 -19.53 4.67 6.89
CA LYS A 25 -19.25 3.52 6.02
C LYS A 25 -17.76 3.39 5.72
N VAL A 26 -17.31 2.16 5.65
CA VAL A 26 -16.00 1.80 5.10
C VAL A 26 -16.18 1.44 3.63
N GLU A 27 -15.42 2.08 2.76
CA GLU A 27 -15.40 1.82 1.33
C GLU A 27 -14.03 1.24 0.95
N PHE A 28 -14.03 0.09 0.27
CA PHE A 28 -12.80 -0.51 -0.21
C PHE A 28 -12.25 0.27 -1.40
N VAL A 29 -10.93 0.39 -1.43
CA VAL A 29 -10.19 1.10 -2.45
C VAL A 29 -9.13 0.16 -3.02
N GLN A 30 -9.12 -0.01 -4.34
CA GLN A 30 -8.00 -0.64 -5.02
C GLN A 30 -6.96 0.43 -5.36
N VAL A 31 -5.73 0.18 -4.99
CA VAL A 31 -4.59 1.00 -5.36
C VAL A 31 -3.81 0.25 -6.42
N GLU A 32 -3.85 0.77 -7.63
CA GLU A 32 -3.21 0.20 -8.81
C GLU A 32 -1.99 1.03 -9.17
N ALA A 33 -0.88 0.39 -9.47
CA ALA A 33 0.31 1.04 -9.97
C ALA A 33 0.75 0.39 -11.28
N ASP A 34 1.13 1.21 -12.24
CA ASP A 34 1.72 0.78 -13.51
C ASP A 34 3.06 1.47 -13.72
N ALA A 35 4.11 0.67 -13.95
CA ALA A 35 5.46 1.15 -14.23
C ALA A 35 5.78 0.89 -15.71
N GLY A 36 5.44 1.85 -16.56
CA GLY A 36 5.59 1.77 -18.01
C GLY A 36 6.76 2.56 -18.57
N ASN A 37 6.97 2.42 -19.87
CA ASN A 37 7.93 3.24 -20.61
C ASN A 37 7.40 4.66 -20.80
N GLY A 38 8.29 5.63 -20.79
CA GLY A 38 7.93 7.04 -20.99
C GLY A 38 8.85 7.96 -20.20
N LEU A 39 8.55 9.24 -20.26
CA LEU A 39 9.28 10.22 -19.45
C LEU A 39 9.08 9.91 -17.96
N PRO A 40 10.15 9.95 -17.16
CA PRO A 40 10.06 9.72 -15.73
C PRO A 40 9.04 10.65 -15.08
N MET A 41 8.01 10.06 -14.49
CA MET A 41 6.97 10.79 -13.78
C MET A 41 6.31 9.90 -12.73
N PHE A 42 5.73 10.54 -11.73
CA PHE A 42 4.91 9.90 -10.70
C PHE A 42 3.56 10.61 -10.69
N HIS A 43 2.55 9.98 -11.25
CA HIS A 43 1.24 10.58 -11.47
C HIS A 43 0.15 9.79 -10.77
N MET A 44 -0.68 10.49 -10.00
CA MET A 44 -1.80 9.89 -9.27
C MET A 44 -3.12 10.33 -9.88
N VAL A 45 -4.02 9.36 -10.08
CA VAL A 45 -5.37 9.58 -10.61
C VAL A 45 -6.44 9.01 -9.68
N GLY A 46 -7.63 9.58 -9.73
CA GLY A 46 -8.77 9.24 -8.89
C GLY A 46 -9.44 10.48 -8.30
N TYR A 47 -10.49 10.27 -7.53
CA TYR A 47 -11.13 11.34 -6.77
C TYR A 47 -10.41 11.54 -5.43
N LEU A 48 -9.35 12.34 -5.43
CA LEU A 48 -8.38 12.49 -4.35
C LEU A 48 -8.55 13.82 -3.62
N SER A 49 -8.55 13.78 -2.28
CA SER A 49 -8.39 14.98 -1.46
C SER A 49 -6.98 15.55 -1.58
N SER A 50 -6.75 16.76 -1.06
CA SER A 50 -5.40 17.36 -1.05
C SER A 50 -4.39 16.50 -0.29
N GLU A 51 -4.77 15.95 0.85
CA GLU A 51 -3.89 15.08 1.67
C GLU A 51 -3.44 13.83 0.88
N VAL A 52 -4.36 13.24 0.08
CA VAL A 52 -4.02 12.07 -0.76
C VAL A 52 -3.12 12.48 -1.91
N LYS A 53 -3.32 13.65 -2.51
CA LYS A 53 -2.40 14.16 -3.55
C LYS A 53 -1.00 14.39 -3.03
N GLU A 54 -0.86 14.86 -1.79
CA GLU A 54 0.43 15.06 -1.12
C GLU A 54 1.14 13.73 -0.81
N ALA A 55 0.41 12.60 -0.78
CA ALA A 55 0.99 11.28 -0.60
C ALA A 55 2.09 10.97 -1.63
N ALA A 56 2.00 11.50 -2.84
CA ALA A 56 3.03 11.31 -3.87
C ALA A 56 4.42 11.69 -3.37
N GLU A 57 4.56 12.84 -2.73
CA GLU A 57 5.87 13.29 -2.21
C GLU A 57 6.30 12.52 -0.96
N ARG A 58 5.38 12.21 -0.04
CA ARG A 58 5.70 11.40 1.15
C ARG A 58 6.17 10.02 0.75
N VAL A 59 5.43 9.34 -0.13
CA VAL A 59 5.75 7.97 -0.59
C VAL A 59 7.09 7.94 -1.31
N ARG A 60 7.33 8.83 -2.27
CA ARG A 60 8.60 8.89 -3.00
C ARG A 60 9.79 9.10 -2.07
N THR A 61 9.65 10.02 -1.13
CA THR A 61 10.71 10.34 -0.16
C THR A 61 10.93 9.19 0.82
N ALA A 62 9.85 8.59 1.36
CA ALA A 62 9.92 7.45 2.25
C ALA A 62 10.58 6.24 1.59
N MET A 63 10.19 5.91 0.34
CA MET A 63 10.78 4.82 -0.42
C MET A 63 12.29 5.03 -0.62
N ARG A 64 12.70 6.23 -1.05
CA ARG A 64 14.11 6.56 -1.23
C ARG A 64 14.90 6.41 0.08
N ASN A 65 14.37 6.93 1.19
CA ASN A 65 15.02 6.86 2.50
C ASN A 65 15.04 5.45 3.09
N ALA A 66 14.10 4.59 2.68
CA ALA A 66 14.10 3.16 2.98
C ALA A 66 15.02 2.32 2.05
N GLY A 67 15.78 2.97 1.16
CA GLY A 67 16.77 2.32 0.30
C GLY A 67 16.24 1.82 -1.06
N TYR A 68 15.01 2.15 -1.43
CA TYR A 68 14.43 1.80 -2.72
C TYR A 68 14.70 2.88 -3.77
N THR A 69 15.38 2.51 -4.84
CA THR A 69 15.64 3.43 -5.95
C THR A 69 14.46 3.45 -6.91
N MET A 70 13.87 4.62 -7.10
CA MET A 70 12.81 4.81 -8.09
C MET A 70 13.38 4.67 -9.50
N PRO A 71 12.77 3.83 -10.36
CA PRO A 71 13.23 3.70 -11.74
C PRO A 71 12.93 4.97 -12.54
N ALA A 72 13.74 5.25 -13.54
CA ALA A 72 13.50 6.30 -14.52
C ALA A 72 12.39 5.89 -15.50
N LYS A 73 11.18 5.69 -14.98
CA LYS A 73 9.99 5.23 -15.71
C LYS A 73 8.78 6.11 -15.42
N LYS A 74 7.78 6.01 -16.29
CA LYS A 74 6.48 6.58 -16.06
C LYS A 74 5.71 5.70 -15.06
N ILE A 75 5.46 6.21 -13.85
CA ILE A 75 4.66 5.54 -12.83
C ILE A 75 3.31 6.24 -12.74
N VAL A 76 2.26 5.47 -12.98
CA VAL A 76 0.87 5.93 -12.82
C VAL A 76 0.22 5.15 -11.69
N ILE A 77 -0.40 5.85 -10.76
CA ILE A 77 -1.12 5.27 -9.62
C ILE A 77 -2.58 5.66 -9.74
N ASN A 78 -3.47 4.67 -9.74
CA ASN A 78 -4.91 4.88 -9.74
C ASN A 78 -5.53 4.37 -8.44
N LEU A 79 -6.30 5.22 -7.77
CA LEU A 79 -7.09 4.85 -6.59
C LEU A 79 -8.56 4.70 -7.01
N SER A 80 -8.99 3.46 -7.20
CA SER A 80 -10.34 3.13 -7.68
C SER A 80 -11.26 2.68 -6.54
N PRO A 81 -12.60 2.84 -6.66
CA PRO A 81 -13.31 3.43 -7.79
C PRO A 81 -13.25 4.97 -7.81
N ALA A 82 -13.35 5.57 -9.01
CA ALA A 82 -13.25 7.01 -9.20
C ALA A 82 -14.40 7.80 -8.55
N CYS A 83 -15.56 7.16 -8.32
CA CYS A 83 -16.72 7.79 -7.67
C CYS A 83 -16.58 7.95 -6.16
N VAL A 84 -15.65 7.24 -5.53
CA VAL A 84 -15.38 7.31 -4.08
C VAL A 84 -14.27 8.32 -3.82
N ARG A 85 -14.57 9.32 -3.00
CA ARG A 85 -13.57 10.31 -2.59
C ARG A 85 -12.61 9.70 -1.56
N LYS A 86 -11.31 9.68 -1.88
CA LYS A 86 -10.25 9.22 -0.97
C LYS A 86 -9.77 10.38 -0.12
N LYS A 87 -9.72 10.17 1.19
CA LYS A 87 -9.32 11.17 2.18
C LYS A 87 -8.28 10.61 3.14
N GLY A 88 -7.50 11.52 3.71
CA GLY A 88 -6.52 11.22 4.74
C GLY A 88 -5.23 10.61 4.21
N SER A 89 -4.37 10.21 5.13
CA SER A 89 -3.03 9.69 4.85
C SER A 89 -2.93 8.15 4.85
N VAL A 90 -4.06 7.47 5.03
CA VAL A 90 -4.16 6.00 5.11
C VAL A 90 -3.64 5.28 3.88
N PHE A 91 -3.53 5.96 2.75
CA PHE A 91 -3.13 5.40 1.47
C PHE A 91 -1.61 5.42 1.21
N ASP A 92 -0.81 6.05 2.05
CA ASP A 92 0.65 6.14 1.82
C ASP A 92 1.28 4.75 1.72
N LEU A 93 1.01 3.87 2.69
CA LEU A 93 1.51 2.50 2.68
C LEU A 93 1.01 1.69 1.48
N PRO A 94 -0.30 1.62 1.18
CA PRO A 94 -0.77 0.90 -0.01
C PRO A 94 -0.17 1.44 -1.31
N ILE A 95 0.00 2.75 -1.46
CA ILE A 95 0.65 3.34 -2.65
C ILE A 95 2.11 2.87 -2.76
N ALA A 96 2.87 2.92 -1.66
CA ALA A 96 4.27 2.47 -1.65
C ALA A 96 4.37 0.99 -2.04
N VAL A 97 3.53 0.13 -1.46
CA VAL A 97 3.53 -1.31 -1.76
C VAL A 97 3.11 -1.58 -3.21
N ALA A 98 2.10 -0.87 -3.74
CA ALA A 98 1.69 -1.00 -5.14
C ALA A 98 2.83 -0.61 -6.10
N VAL A 99 3.52 0.49 -5.83
CA VAL A 99 4.67 0.94 -6.64
C VAL A 99 5.82 -0.06 -6.57
N LEU A 100 6.17 -0.56 -5.39
CA LEU A 100 7.22 -1.57 -5.21
C LEU A 100 6.87 -2.89 -5.90
N GLY A 101 5.59 -3.30 -5.85
CA GLY A 101 5.09 -4.44 -6.59
C GLY A 101 5.19 -4.25 -8.12
N ALA A 102 4.82 -3.06 -8.63
CA ALA A 102 4.97 -2.71 -10.04
C ALA A 102 6.43 -2.65 -10.50
N MET A 103 7.35 -2.41 -9.57
CA MET A 103 8.80 -2.51 -9.79
C MET A 103 9.32 -3.97 -9.72
N GLY A 104 8.46 -4.94 -9.44
CA GLY A 104 8.81 -6.35 -9.37
C GLY A 104 9.46 -6.80 -8.06
N ILE A 105 9.23 -6.10 -6.96
CA ILE A 105 9.80 -6.48 -5.64
C ILE A 105 9.06 -7.67 -5.04
N PHE A 106 7.75 -7.80 -5.31
CA PHE A 106 6.91 -8.90 -4.78
C PHE A 106 6.15 -9.60 -5.90
N PRO A 107 5.80 -10.89 -5.74
CA PRO A 107 4.85 -11.55 -6.61
C PRO A 107 3.42 -11.02 -6.37
N GLU A 108 2.55 -11.05 -7.40
CA GLU A 108 1.16 -10.58 -7.29
C GLU A 108 0.39 -11.28 -6.16
N LYS A 109 0.63 -12.57 -5.96
CA LYS A 109 -0.02 -13.38 -4.92
C LYS A 109 0.31 -12.94 -3.49
N ALA A 110 1.37 -12.17 -3.29
CA ALA A 110 1.79 -11.76 -1.94
C ALA A 110 0.75 -10.87 -1.23
N VAL A 111 -0.09 -10.16 -1.99
CA VAL A 111 -1.03 -9.15 -1.45
C VAL A 111 -2.50 -9.41 -1.82
N GLU A 112 -2.80 -10.53 -2.48
CA GLU A 112 -4.13 -10.77 -3.07
C GLU A 112 -5.27 -10.75 -2.04
N ASP A 113 -5.03 -11.25 -0.84
CA ASP A 113 -5.99 -11.33 0.27
C ASP A 113 -5.56 -10.50 1.51
N ILE A 114 -4.75 -9.48 1.27
CA ILE A 114 -4.23 -8.56 2.29
C ILE A 114 -4.80 -7.17 2.08
N LEU A 115 -5.28 -6.54 3.16
CA LEU A 115 -5.62 -5.14 3.19
C LEU A 115 -4.48 -4.34 3.83
N LEU A 116 -4.08 -3.25 3.19
CA LEU A 116 -3.01 -2.36 3.63
C LEU A 116 -3.58 -1.01 4.04
N ALA A 117 -3.17 -0.49 5.18
CA ALA A 117 -3.54 0.85 5.63
C ALA A 117 -2.41 1.44 6.48
N GLY A 118 -2.01 2.68 6.20
CA GLY A 118 -0.98 3.35 6.99
C GLY A 118 -0.46 4.62 6.34
N GLU A 119 -0.02 5.55 7.17
CA GLU A 119 0.71 6.74 6.77
C GLU A 119 2.21 6.47 6.81
N LEU A 120 2.98 7.08 5.92
CA LEU A 120 4.45 7.03 5.91
C LEU A 120 5.05 8.38 6.32
N GLY A 121 5.94 8.34 7.30
CA GLY A 121 6.90 9.40 7.52
C GLY A 121 7.96 9.43 6.42
N LEU A 122 8.61 10.56 6.23
CA LEU A 122 9.67 10.72 5.22
C LEU A 122 10.88 9.80 5.46
N ASP A 123 11.05 9.30 6.69
CA ASP A 123 12.07 8.33 7.09
C ASP A 123 11.69 6.86 6.80
N GLY A 124 10.52 6.62 6.23
CA GLY A 124 10.00 5.29 5.94
C GLY A 124 9.33 4.58 7.12
N LYS A 125 9.15 5.26 8.25
CA LYS A 125 8.40 4.72 9.40
C LYS A 125 6.90 4.85 9.17
N LEU A 126 6.15 3.84 9.62
CA LEU A 126 4.70 3.89 9.61
C LEU A 126 4.21 4.77 10.78
N GLN A 127 3.34 5.71 10.44
CA GLN A 127 2.66 6.58 11.39
C GLN A 127 1.24 6.07 11.65
N PRO A 128 0.69 6.27 12.86
CA PRO A 128 -0.66 5.85 13.19
C PRO A 128 -1.70 6.56 12.30
N VAL A 129 -2.78 5.84 11.99
CA VAL A 129 -3.93 6.37 11.26
C VAL A 129 -5.20 6.15 12.07
N GLU A 130 -6.18 7.00 11.84
CA GLU A 130 -7.48 6.91 12.49
C GLU A 130 -8.40 5.90 11.78
N GLY A 131 -9.31 5.27 12.54
CA GLY A 131 -10.36 4.42 11.99
C GLY A 131 -9.90 3.02 11.59
N ILE A 132 -8.85 2.49 12.17
CA ILE A 132 -8.36 1.14 11.88
C ILE A 132 -9.37 0.07 12.27
N LEU A 133 -9.99 0.15 13.44
CA LEU A 133 -10.94 -0.88 13.87
C LEU A 133 -12.11 -1.07 12.90
N PRO A 134 -12.86 -0.04 12.48
CA PRO A 134 -13.92 -0.22 11.49
C PRO A 134 -13.39 -0.77 10.15
N ILE A 135 -12.23 -0.34 9.69
CA ILE A 135 -11.60 -0.88 8.46
C ILE A 135 -11.32 -2.37 8.61
N VAL A 136 -10.73 -2.80 9.71
CA VAL A 136 -10.40 -4.22 9.96
C VAL A 136 -11.67 -5.07 10.10
N LEU A 137 -12.71 -4.55 10.76
CA LEU A 137 -14.01 -5.26 10.87
C LEU A 137 -14.64 -5.50 9.50
N GLU A 138 -14.63 -4.50 8.61
CA GLU A 138 -15.16 -4.67 7.25
C GLU A 138 -14.24 -5.58 6.40
N ALA A 139 -12.92 -5.48 6.54
CA ALA A 139 -11.98 -6.37 5.87
C ALA A 139 -12.24 -7.85 6.24
N LYS A 140 -12.48 -8.13 7.53
CA LYS A 140 -12.86 -9.47 8.00
C LYS A 140 -14.14 -9.95 7.33
N LYS A 141 -15.19 -9.12 7.28
CA LYS A 141 -16.47 -9.47 6.63
C LYS A 141 -16.29 -9.74 5.13
N ALA A 142 -15.41 -8.99 4.49
CA ALA A 142 -15.10 -9.15 3.07
C ALA A 142 -14.20 -10.37 2.74
N GLY A 143 -13.69 -11.07 3.77
CA GLY A 143 -12.90 -12.28 3.61
C GLY A 143 -11.40 -12.07 3.44
N PHE A 144 -10.88 -10.88 3.75
CA PHE A 144 -9.44 -10.67 3.81
C PHE A 144 -8.81 -11.53 4.90
N ARG A 145 -7.67 -12.12 4.61
CA ARG A 145 -6.92 -12.98 5.52
C ARG A 145 -6.15 -12.17 6.57
N CYS A 146 -5.59 -11.04 6.15
CA CYS A 146 -4.71 -10.23 6.97
C CYS A 146 -4.89 -8.74 6.68
N CYS A 147 -4.72 -7.92 7.72
CA CYS A 147 -4.51 -6.49 7.58
C CYS A 147 -3.09 -6.13 8.00
N VAL A 148 -2.37 -5.39 7.15
CA VAL A 148 -1.07 -4.80 7.44
C VAL A 148 -1.28 -3.33 7.78
N ILE A 149 -0.95 -2.96 9.00
CA ILE A 149 -1.24 -1.65 9.60
C ILE A 149 -0.03 -1.13 10.39
N PRO A 150 0.01 0.15 10.78
CA PRO A 150 1.05 0.66 11.66
C PRO A 150 1.08 -0.10 12.99
N LYS A 151 2.29 -0.33 13.52
CA LYS A 151 2.47 -0.99 14.82
C LYS A 151 1.70 -0.31 15.94
N SER A 152 1.64 1.01 15.93
CA SER A 152 0.88 1.83 16.88
C SER A 152 -0.64 1.61 16.83
N ASN A 153 -1.18 1.04 15.75
CA ASN A 153 -2.59 0.67 15.61
C ASN A 153 -2.85 -0.84 15.85
N GLU A 154 -1.82 -1.62 16.16
CA GLU A 154 -1.96 -3.08 16.24
C GLU A 154 -2.96 -3.54 17.30
N ASP A 155 -2.91 -2.93 18.48
CA ASP A 155 -3.84 -3.27 19.58
C ASP A 155 -5.29 -2.93 19.21
N GLU A 156 -5.53 -1.79 18.55
CA GLU A 156 -6.84 -1.41 18.01
C GLU A 156 -7.32 -2.45 16.99
N GLY A 157 -6.48 -2.82 16.03
CA GLY A 157 -6.82 -3.80 15.01
C GLY A 157 -7.15 -5.18 15.57
N ARG A 158 -6.43 -5.62 16.60
CA ARG A 158 -6.63 -6.93 17.26
C ARG A 158 -7.97 -7.06 17.97
N LEU A 159 -8.67 -5.97 18.28
CA LEU A 159 -10.03 -6.01 18.83
C LEU A 159 -11.02 -6.68 17.87
N ALA A 160 -10.77 -6.69 16.59
CA ALA A 160 -11.65 -7.28 15.58
C ALA A 160 -11.69 -8.82 15.61
N GLN A 161 -10.86 -9.51 16.33
CA GLN A 161 -10.74 -10.98 16.42
C GLN A 161 -11.06 -11.76 15.12
N GLY A 162 -10.37 -12.87 14.84
CA GLY A 162 -10.68 -13.73 13.69
C GLY A 162 -10.20 -13.22 12.33
N ILE A 163 -9.32 -12.23 12.30
CA ILE A 163 -8.51 -11.80 11.15
C ILE A 163 -7.08 -11.59 11.64
N GLN A 164 -6.10 -11.91 10.81
CA GLN A 164 -4.70 -11.68 11.17
C GLN A 164 -4.36 -10.19 11.10
N ILE A 165 -3.64 -9.70 12.10
CA ILE A 165 -3.13 -8.32 12.13
C ILE A 165 -1.62 -8.37 12.15
N PHE A 166 -1.01 -7.72 11.18
CA PHE A 166 0.42 -7.50 11.12
C PHE A 166 0.71 -6.01 11.33
N GLY A 167 1.18 -5.66 12.52
CA GLY A 167 1.62 -4.30 12.85
C GLY A 167 3.08 -4.12 12.49
N ALA A 168 3.38 -3.18 11.60
CA ALA A 168 4.73 -2.87 11.16
C ALA A 168 5.18 -1.47 11.62
N GLU A 169 6.47 -1.33 11.94
CA GLU A 169 7.08 -0.05 12.28
C GLU A 169 7.64 0.68 11.07
N THR A 170 8.10 -0.07 10.06
CA THR A 170 8.76 0.50 8.88
C THR A 170 8.25 -0.11 7.58
N LEU A 171 8.43 0.63 6.48
CA LEU A 171 8.16 0.13 5.13
C LEU A 171 9.00 -1.11 4.82
N GLU A 172 10.24 -1.17 5.30
CA GLU A 172 11.13 -2.32 5.13
C GLU A 172 10.56 -3.58 5.78
N GLU A 173 10.02 -3.50 7.01
CA GLU A 173 9.37 -4.63 7.68
C GLU A 173 8.17 -5.15 6.88
N VAL A 174 7.35 -4.24 6.33
CA VAL A 174 6.24 -4.62 5.45
C VAL A 174 6.76 -5.39 4.23
N CYS A 175 7.77 -4.88 3.57
CA CYS A 175 8.36 -5.50 2.38
C CYS A 175 8.92 -6.89 2.68
N LEU A 176 9.66 -7.05 3.77
CA LEU A 176 10.20 -8.33 4.19
C LEU A 176 9.09 -9.35 4.52
N SER A 177 8.01 -8.92 5.17
CA SER A 177 6.87 -9.79 5.46
C SER A 177 6.19 -10.29 4.19
N LEU A 178 6.01 -9.40 3.19
CA LEU A 178 5.38 -9.75 1.91
C LEU A 178 6.25 -10.68 1.04
N ILE A 179 7.57 -10.62 1.15
CA ILE A 179 8.48 -11.52 0.43
C ILE A 179 8.43 -12.93 1.02
N HIS A 180 8.16 -13.07 2.32
CA HIS A 180 8.17 -14.36 3.04
C HIS A 180 6.78 -15.02 3.16
N ILE A 181 5.75 -14.38 2.67
CA ILE A 181 4.42 -14.97 2.55
C ILE A 181 4.30 -15.74 1.22
#